data_47c4ec36f6b153c924e175adf62b9a7c
#
_entry.id   47c4ec36f6b153c924e175adf62b9a7c
#
_cell.length_a   1.000
_cell.length_b   1.000
_cell.length_c   1.000
_cell.angle_alpha   90.00
_cell.angle_beta   90.00
_cell.angle_gamma   90.00
#
_symmetry.space_group_name_H-M   'P 1'
#
loop_
_entity.id
_entity.type
_entity.pdbx_description
1 polymer ?
#
loop_
_entity_poly.entity_id
_entity_poly.type
_entity_poly.pdbx_seq_one_letter_code
_entity_poly.pdbx_strand_id
1 'polypeptide(L)'
;MSKTISQQGSNRHYYREVDAQGKTYIRVEGTNKEENSAFIYLSQHFASKGLPVPQVYWVSEDEMTYTQEDLGDELLFDTIKHGRETGEFSVEEKDLLARTLRALAHIQIKGAEDLDWSRCFPVPAMDERAIRW
;
A
#
# COMPACT_ATOMS: atom_id res chain seq x y z
N MET A 1 1.48 14.45 18.79
CA MET A 1 0.02 14.24 18.66
C MET A 1 -0.24 13.21 17.56
N SER A 2 -1.02 12.20 17.88
CA SER A 2 -1.44 11.19 16.90
C SER A 2 -2.73 11.68 16.22
N LYS A 3 -2.75 11.69 14.88
CA LYS A 3 -3.95 12.04 14.09
C LYS A 3 -4.45 10.80 13.40
N THR A 4 -5.69 10.42 13.66
CA THR A 4 -6.35 9.31 12.95
C THR A 4 -6.55 9.67 11.48
N ILE A 5 -6.19 8.74 10.60
CA ILE A 5 -6.43 8.86 9.16
C ILE A 5 -7.71 8.10 8.83
N SER A 6 -8.56 8.68 7.97
CA SER A 6 -9.81 8.03 7.55
C SER A 6 -9.51 6.72 6.82
N GLN A 7 -10.24 5.68 7.19
CA GLN A 7 -10.14 4.35 6.57
C GLN A 7 -11.03 4.28 5.33
N GLN A 8 -10.49 3.69 4.27
CA GLN A 8 -11.27 3.32 3.10
C GLN A 8 -11.10 1.81 2.85
N GLY A 9 -12.13 1.04 3.19
CA GLY A 9 -12.22 -0.37 2.82
C GLY A 9 -11.29 -1.35 3.55
N SER A 10 -10.66 -0.96 4.65
CA SER A 10 -9.80 -1.82 5.46
C SER A 10 -10.20 -1.81 6.93
N ASN A 11 -10.07 -2.94 7.60
CA ASN A 11 -10.26 -3.06 9.06
C ASN A 11 -9.04 -2.58 9.87
N ARG A 12 -7.97 -2.14 9.21
CA ARG A 12 -6.78 -1.60 9.85
C ARG A 12 -7.00 -0.17 10.30
N HIS A 13 -6.36 0.20 11.40
CA HIS A 13 -6.37 1.57 11.93
C HIS A 13 -5.05 2.26 11.60
N TYR A 14 -5.13 3.47 11.03
CA TYR A 14 -3.97 4.26 10.59
C TYR A 14 -3.87 5.54 11.41
N TYR A 15 -2.67 5.82 11.92
CA TYR A 15 -2.38 7.01 12.72
C TYR A 15 -1.14 7.71 12.17
N ARG A 16 -1.26 9.00 11.89
CA ARG A 16 -0.10 9.83 11.57
C ARG A 16 0.53 10.31 12.86
N GLU A 17 1.80 10.03 13.03
CA GLU A 17 2.60 10.41 14.20
C GLU A 17 3.85 11.18 13.77
N VAL A 18 4.50 11.84 14.74
CA VAL A 18 5.69 12.65 14.51
C VAL A 18 6.80 12.13 15.41
N ASP A 19 7.99 11.88 14.85
CA ASP A 19 9.15 11.47 15.61
C ASP A 19 9.82 12.65 16.35
N ALA A 20 10.86 12.36 17.12
CA ALA A 20 11.59 13.37 17.89
C ALA A 20 12.27 14.44 17.00
N GLN A 21 12.48 14.16 15.72
CA GLN A 21 13.08 15.07 14.74
C GLN A 21 12.04 15.88 13.96
N GLY A 22 10.75 15.67 14.24
CA GLY A 22 9.64 16.34 13.56
C GLY A 22 9.24 15.69 12.22
N LYS A 23 9.77 14.52 11.89
CA LYS A 23 9.38 13.76 10.70
C LYS A 23 8.13 12.96 10.95
N THR A 24 7.19 12.99 10.00
CA THR A 24 5.95 12.22 10.09
C THR A 24 6.16 10.77 9.62
N TYR A 25 5.42 9.88 10.24
CA TYR A 25 5.31 8.48 9.85
C TYR A 25 3.90 7.96 10.14
N ILE A 26 3.54 6.83 9.56
CA ILE A 26 2.25 6.20 9.77
C ILE A 26 2.43 4.98 10.67
N ARG A 27 1.70 4.95 11.80
CA ARG A 27 1.54 3.76 12.63
C ARG A 27 0.27 3.04 12.19
N VAL A 28 0.38 1.74 11.96
CA VAL A 28 -0.73 0.89 11.52
C VAL A 28 -0.99 -0.20 12.54
N GLU A 29 -2.24 -0.33 12.95
CA GLU A 29 -2.72 -1.41 13.81
C GLU A 29 -3.62 -2.34 13.00
N GLY A 30 -3.22 -3.60 12.92
CA GLY A 30 -3.98 -4.63 12.22
C GLY A 30 -5.00 -5.31 13.14
N THR A 31 -6.02 -5.91 12.55
CA THR A 31 -7.05 -6.71 13.23
C THR A 31 -6.92 -8.22 12.96
N ASN A 32 -6.12 -8.59 11.96
CA ASN A 32 -5.85 -9.97 11.57
C ASN A 32 -4.34 -10.16 11.40
N LYS A 33 -3.77 -11.11 12.16
CA LYS A 33 -2.32 -11.35 12.17
C LYS A 33 -1.82 -11.87 10.81
N GLU A 34 -2.51 -12.82 10.20
CA GLU A 34 -2.09 -13.42 8.93
C GLU A 34 -2.10 -12.40 7.80
N GLU A 35 -3.13 -11.58 7.71
CA GLU A 35 -3.22 -10.48 6.78
C GLU A 35 -2.10 -9.45 7.01
N ASN A 36 -1.85 -9.10 8.25
CA ASN A 36 -0.84 -8.12 8.61
C ASN A 36 0.58 -8.62 8.30
N SER A 37 0.87 -9.87 8.63
CA SER A 37 2.14 -10.53 8.31
C SER A 37 2.38 -10.59 6.80
N ALA A 38 1.36 -10.93 6.01
CA ALA A 38 1.43 -10.93 4.55
C ALA A 38 1.73 -9.53 4.00
N PHE A 39 1.05 -8.50 4.50
CA PHE A 39 1.27 -7.12 4.09
C PHE A 39 2.71 -6.66 4.39
N ILE A 40 3.21 -6.93 5.59
CA ILE A 40 4.58 -6.58 6.00
C ILE A 40 5.60 -7.28 5.08
N TYR A 41 5.43 -8.58 4.86
CA TYR A 41 6.29 -9.35 3.97
C TYR A 41 6.31 -8.79 2.54
N LEU A 42 5.14 -8.54 1.94
CA LEU A 42 5.03 -7.99 0.59
C LEU A 42 5.68 -6.60 0.49
N SER A 43 5.43 -5.74 1.47
CA SER A 43 6.03 -4.39 1.51
C SER A 43 7.55 -4.46 1.55
N GLN A 44 8.12 -5.31 2.39
CA GLN A 44 9.56 -5.49 2.51
C GLN A 44 10.17 -6.15 1.26
N HIS A 45 9.50 -7.14 0.69
CA HIS A 45 9.91 -7.79 -0.54
C HIS A 45 9.95 -6.79 -1.71
N PHE A 46 8.88 -6.02 -1.92
CA PHE A 46 8.82 -5.02 -2.99
C PHE A 46 9.84 -3.90 -2.79
N ALA A 47 10.05 -3.44 -1.57
CA ALA A 47 11.09 -2.46 -1.26
C ALA A 47 12.49 -3.00 -1.57
N SER A 48 12.77 -4.29 -1.30
CA SER A 48 14.05 -4.94 -1.62
C SER A 48 14.31 -5.02 -3.13
N LYS A 49 13.26 -5.02 -3.95
CA LYS A 49 13.34 -4.98 -5.42
C LYS A 49 13.42 -3.55 -5.97
N GLY A 50 13.48 -2.53 -5.11
CA GLY A 50 13.52 -1.13 -5.51
C GLY A 50 12.20 -0.61 -6.08
N LEU A 51 11.08 -1.25 -5.77
CA LEU A 51 9.75 -0.86 -6.23
C LEU A 51 9.18 0.31 -5.41
N PRO A 52 8.31 1.15 -6.00
CA PRO A 52 7.77 2.34 -5.36
C PRO A 52 6.65 1.99 -4.37
N VAL A 53 7.02 1.50 -3.21
CA VAL A 53 6.12 1.18 -2.09
C VAL A 53 6.57 1.90 -0.82
N PRO A 54 5.66 2.19 0.14
CA PRO A 54 6.04 2.76 1.42
C PRO A 54 7.02 1.85 2.15
N GLN A 55 8.09 2.43 2.67
CA GLN A 55 9.07 1.68 3.45
C GLN A 55 8.49 1.36 4.83
N VAL A 56 8.61 0.10 5.26
CA VAL A 56 8.30 -0.33 6.63
C VAL A 56 9.51 -0.03 7.51
N TYR A 57 9.32 0.76 8.58
CA TYR A 57 10.41 1.17 9.46
C TYR A 57 10.57 0.25 10.67
N TRP A 58 9.45 -0.21 11.23
CA TRP A 58 9.43 -1.03 12.43
C TRP A 58 8.22 -1.95 12.43
N VAL A 59 8.36 -3.11 13.06
CA VAL A 59 7.30 -4.12 13.23
C VAL A 59 7.32 -4.61 14.67
N SER A 60 6.14 -4.71 15.31
CA SER A 60 5.99 -5.31 16.63
C SER A 60 6.28 -6.82 16.60
N GLU A 61 6.64 -7.38 17.74
CA GLU A 61 6.96 -8.80 17.88
C GLU A 61 5.80 -9.72 17.46
N ASP A 62 4.57 -9.31 17.75
CA ASP A 62 3.35 -10.03 17.37
C ASP A 62 2.88 -9.75 15.93
N GLU A 63 3.58 -8.88 15.20
CA GLU A 63 3.24 -8.42 13.84
C GLU A 63 1.86 -7.73 13.71
N MET A 64 1.24 -7.34 14.82
CA MET A 64 -0.06 -6.66 14.80
C MET A 64 0.05 -5.17 14.59
N THR A 65 1.20 -4.58 14.88
CA THR A 65 1.48 -3.15 14.71
C THR A 65 2.78 -2.96 13.94
N TYR A 66 2.79 -2.02 13.01
CA TYR A 66 4.00 -1.62 12.30
C TYR A 66 4.00 -0.12 12.00
N THR A 67 5.16 0.43 11.71
CA THR A 67 5.30 1.80 11.24
C THR A 67 5.82 1.83 9.81
N GLN A 68 5.34 2.78 9.04
CA GLN A 68 5.72 2.93 7.63
C GLN A 68 5.89 4.38 7.24
N GLU A 69 6.49 4.58 6.08
CA GLU A 69 6.65 5.86 5.44
C GLU A 69 5.32 6.58 5.25
N ASP A 70 5.28 7.87 5.55
CA ASP A 70 4.14 8.75 5.29
C ASP A 70 4.25 9.33 3.87
N LEU A 71 3.36 8.92 2.99
CA LEU A 71 3.28 9.40 1.61
C LEU A 71 2.36 10.62 1.44
N GLY A 72 1.84 11.17 2.55
CA GLY A 72 0.88 12.28 2.52
C GLY A 72 -0.57 11.84 2.33
N ASP A 73 -1.41 12.80 2.01
CA ASP A 73 -2.87 12.62 1.89
C ASP A 73 -3.38 12.64 0.43
N GLU A 74 -2.51 12.93 -0.52
CA GLU A 74 -2.88 13.05 -1.93
C GLU A 74 -3.11 11.67 -2.56
N LEU A 75 -4.33 11.40 -2.99
CA LEU A 75 -4.70 10.16 -3.68
C LEU A 75 -4.76 10.37 -5.19
N LEU A 76 -4.37 9.35 -5.95
CA LEU A 76 -4.55 9.35 -7.41
C LEU A 76 -5.99 9.68 -7.80
N PHE A 77 -6.96 9.11 -7.09
CA PHE A 77 -8.39 9.32 -7.29
C PHE A 77 -8.79 10.81 -7.25
N ASP A 78 -8.21 11.56 -6.31
CA ASP A 78 -8.48 13.00 -6.16
C ASP A 78 -7.73 13.82 -7.21
N THR A 79 -6.51 13.44 -7.54
CA THR A 79 -5.68 14.15 -8.52
C THR A 79 -6.26 14.09 -9.94
N ILE A 80 -6.96 13.01 -10.28
CA ILE A 80 -7.62 12.85 -11.59
C ILE A 80 -9.12 13.21 -11.55
N LYS A 81 -9.56 13.99 -10.58
CA LYS A 81 -10.97 14.33 -10.36
C LYS A 81 -11.61 14.97 -11.58
N HIS A 82 -10.93 15.92 -12.22
CA HIS A 82 -11.43 16.60 -13.42
C HIS A 82 -11.80 15.62 -14.53
N GLY A 83 -10.88 14.73 -14.90
CA GLY A 83 -11.14 13.74 -15.96
C GLY A 83 -12.24 12.74 -15.60
N ARG A 84 -12.34 12.35 -14.31
CA ARG A 84 -13.41 11.45 -13.83
C ARG A 84 -14.79 12.09 -13.91
N GLU A 85 -14.90 13.39 -13.63
CA GLU A 85 -16.17 14.12 -13.61
C GLU A 85 -16.62 14.57 -15.01
N THR A 86 -15.68 14.92 -15.87
CA THR A 86 -15.97 15.45 -17.21
C THR A 86 -15.93 14.40 -18.33
N GLY A 87 -15.25 13.27 -18.09
CA GLY A 87 -14.93 12.28 -19.12
C GLY A 87 -13.76 12.68 -20.03
N GLU A 88 -13.16 13.86 -19.81
CA GLU A 88 -12.02 14.37 -20.57
C GLU A 88 -10.82 14.61 -19.66
N PHE A 89 -9.83 13.72 -19.72
CA PHE A 89 -8.61 13.84 -18.94
C PHE A 89 -7.64 14.86 -19.54
N SER A 90 -7.09 15.73 -18.69
CA SER A 90 -6.04 16.67 -19.08
C SER A 90 -4.75 15.93 -19.46
N VAL A 91 -3.79 16.64 -20.06
CA VAL A 91 -2.46 16.09 -20.41
C VAL A 91 -1.74 15.60 -19.14
N GLU A 92 -1.81 16.38 -18.06
CA GLU A 92 -1.20 16.06 -16.77
C GLU A 92 -1.84 14.82 -16.12
N GLU A 93 -3.16 14.71 -16.16
CA GLU A 93 -3.89 13.55 -15.66
C GLU A 93 -3.56 12.28 -16.46
N LYS A 94 -3.48 12.38 -17.79
CA LYS A 94 -3.07 11.27 -18.66
C LYS A 94 -1.64 10.82 -18.37
N ASP A 95 -0.71 11.74 -18.18
CA ASP A 95 0.67 11.44 -17.84
C ASP A 95 0.75 10.73 -16.48
N LEU A 96 0.02 11.21 -15.47
CA LEU A 96 -0.04 10.59 -14.16
C LEU A 96 -0.61 9.17 -14.22
N LEU A 97 -1.70 8.96 -14.96
CA LEU A 97 -2.28 7.63 -15.18
C LEU A 97 -1.30 6.69 -15.90
N ALA A 98 -0.60 7.16 -16.93
CA ALA A 98 0.40 6.38 -17.64
C ALA A 98 1.57 5.97 -16.72
N ARG A 99 2.07 6.88 -15.89
CA ARG A 99 3.11 6.58 -14.88
C ARG A 99 2.62 5.56 -13.86
N THR A 100 1.38 5.68 -13.41
CA THR A 100 0.77 4.72 -12.47
C THR A 100 0.68 3.32 -13.07
N LEU A 101 0.24 3.19 -14.33
CA LEU A 101 0.19 1.91 -15.03
C LEU A 101 1.58 1.28 -15.22
N ARG A 102 2.60 2.09 -15.53
CA ARG A 102 3.98 1.59 -15.60
C ARG A 102 4.49 1.09 -14.25
N ALA A 103 4.21 1.83 -13.17
CA ALA A 103 4.57 1.40 -11.82
C ALA A 103 3.87 0.08 -11.44
N LEU A 104 2.58 -0.06 -11.77
CA LEU A 104 1.84 -1.30 -11.56
C LEU A 104 2.45 -2.48 -12.33
N ALA A 105 2.80 -2.29 -13.60
CA ALA A 105 3.47 -3.32 -14.40
C ALA A 105 4.81 -3.72 -13.78
N HIS A 106 5.60 -2.77 -13.30
CA HIS A 106 6.85 -3.06 -12.59
C HIS A 106 6.63 -3.88 -11.32
N ILE A 107 5.62 -3.54 -10.53
CA ILE A 107 5.27 -4.30 -9.31
C ILE A 107 4.86 -5.72 -9.68
N GLN A 108 4.03 -5.91 -10.69
CA GLN A 108 3.55 -7.23 -11.11
C GLN A 108 4.66 -8.13 -11.67
N ILE A 109 5.60 -7.58 -12.44
CA ILE A 109 6.66 -8.35 -13.10
C ILE A 109 7.85 -8.51 -12.16
N LYS A 110 8.45 -7.42 -11.74
CA LYS A 110 9.65 -7.44 -10.89
C LYS A 110 9.35 -7.85 -9.46
N GLY A 111 8.18 -7.49 -8.95
CA GLY A 111 7.72 -7.88 -7.62
C GLY A 111 7.45 -9.38 -7.50
N ALA A 112 7.15 -10.07 -8.59
CA ALA A 112 6.96 -11.53 -8.60
C ALA A 112 8.29 -12.30 -8.53
N GLU A 113 9.42 -11.67 -8.85
CA GLU A 113 10.74 -12.31 -8.78
C GLU A 113 11.07 -12.70 -7.35
N ASP A 114 11.40 -13.97 -7.11
CA ASP A 114 11.75 -14.55 -5.80
C ASP A 114 10.67 -14.36 -4.72
N LEU A 115 9.41 -14.10 -5.11
CA LEU A 115 8.31 -13.96 -4.18
C LEU A 115 7.91 -15.32 -3.58
N ASP A 116 7.81 -15.38 -2.26
CA ASP A 116 7.23 -16.53 -1.57
C ASP A 116 5.70 -16.42 -1.57
N TRP A 117 5.08 -17.04 -2.55
CA TRP A 117 3.63 -17.02 -2.75
C TRP A 117 2.84 -17.64 -1.60
N SER A 118 3.45 -18.54 -0.82
CA SER A 118 2.81 -19.16 0.34
C SER A 118 2.51 -18.15 1.47
N ARG A 119 3.18 -17.00 1.46
CA ARG A 119 2.99 -15.92 2.43
C ARG A 119 1.94 -14.90 2.02
N CYS A 120 1.31 -15.06 0.87
CA CYS A 120 0.22 -14.19 0.43
C CYS A 120 -1.09 -14.55 1.13
N PHE A 121 -1.87 -13.53 1.48
CA PHE A 121 -3.18 -13.67 2.14
C PHE A 121 -4.28 -13.05 1.26
N PRO A 122 -5.47 -13.60 1.21
CA PRO A 122 -5.93 -14.86 1.85
C PRO A 122 -5.53 -16.12 1.08
N VAL A 123 -5.10 -15.97 -0.17
CA VAL A 123 -4.72 -17.09 -1.06
C VAL A 123 -3.47 -16.72 -1.86
N PRO A 124 -2.64 -17.70 -2.26
CA PRO A 124 -1.41 -17.43 -3.02
C PRO A 124 -1.68 -16.97 -4.45
N ALA A 125 -2.84 -17.25 -5.02
CA ALA A 125 -3.19 -16.87 -6.38
C ALA A 125 -4.70 -16.61 -6.52
N MET A 126 -5.05 -15.71 -7.42
CA MET A 126 -6.43 -15.46 -7.81
C MET A 126 -6.86 -16.52 -8.84
N ASP A 127 -7.18 -17.72 -8.36
CA ASP A 127 -7.65 -18.83 -9.17
C ASP A 127 -9.20 -18.93 -9.16
N GLU A 128 -9.73 -19.93 -9.85
CA GLU A 128 -11.18 -20.15 -9.93
C GLU A 128 -11.83 -20.33 -8.55
N ARG A 129 -11.10 -20.92 -7.58
CA ARG A 129 -11.59 -21.11 -6.21
C ARG A 129 -11.66 -19.81 -5.43
N ALA A 130 -10.74 -18.91 -5.68
CA ALA A 130 -10.73 -17.59 -5.06
C ALA A 130 -11.85 -16.68 -5.61
N ILE A 131 -12.31 -16.92 -6.83
CA ILE A 131 -13.37 -16.15 -7.50
C ILE A 131 -14.76 -16.68 -7.15
N ARG A 132 -14.90 -17.98 -6.92
CA ARG A 132 -16.14 -18.64 -6.53
C ARG A 132 -16.33 -18.63 -5.01
N TRP A 133 -16.94 -17.59 -4.50
CA TRP A 133 -17.28 -17.48 -3.07
C TRP A 133 -18.71 -16.99 -2.87
#